data_50e4a32f25addcfb215d12109fa176a1
#
_entry.id   50e4a32f25addcfb215d12109fa176a1
#
_cell.length_a   1.000
_cell.length_b   1.000
_cell.length_c   1.000
_cell.angle_alpha   90.00
_cell.angle_beta   90.00
_cell.angle_gamma   90.00
#
_symmetry.space_group_name_H-M   'P 1'
#
loop_
_entity.id
_entity.type
_entity.pdbx_description
1 polymer ?
#
loop_
_entity_poly.entity_id
_entity_poly.type
_entity_poly.pdbx_seq_one_letter_code
_entity_poly.pdbx_strand_id
1 'polypeptide(L)'
;WYVDGDNSTGTGLDWNTAFPTLQAALAVADQNEQIWIKTGTYYPGNSSSGRDSSFIIPNRVSVYGGFDGTETSNTQRNPEENPTILSGNIGEPESDDDVYHVVTYAPSEWSYAVLDSLTITRGMATGNANQDQNVGGGVFNKIGTLFINNCFIVDNGADDNGGGLYSDDGWLSMTNCIIEDNVIVDVQGGGPGPLDDWGGNGGGITLKNLAGSHLHDCMFIDNYSSYGGAVYSSDSTCYVSGSEFINNRALLGGGAIRMNSGVLEIANSSFENNRTTSLILGEGAGGAIYAKQCNTKIETSVFSENQTSGYGGGVYFDENSINQVPLVNGCIFELNTAYRGSAFYASDVSSNYAYI
;
A
#
# COMPACT_ATOMS: atom_id res chain seq x y z
N TRP A 1 -20.67 11.48 13.63
CA TRP A 1 -20.20 11.13 14.98
C TRP A 1 -18.88 11.84 15.27
N TYR A 2 -18.62 12.12 16.53
CA TYR A 2 -17.44 12.85 16.99
C TYR A 2 -16.65 11.98 17.96
N VAL A 3 -15.32 11.98 17.82
CA VAL A 3 -14.39 11.21 18.64
C VAL A 3 -13.33 12.15 19.22
N ASP A 4 -13.17 12.17 20.53
CA ASP A 4 -12.16 12.92 21.27
C ASP A 4 -11.58 12.03 22.38
N GLY A 5 -10.32 11.63 22.23
CA GLY A 5 -9.63 10.77 23.19
C GLY A 5 -9.42 11.37 24.58
N ASP A 6 -9.59 12.68 24.74
CA ASP A 6 -9.50 13.37 26.03
C ASP A 6 -10.80 13.24 26.85
N ASN A 7 -11.90 12.82 26.22
CA ASN A 7 -13.15 12.57 26.91
C ASN A 7 -13.13 11.25 27.69
N SER A 8 -13.84 11.18 28.80
CA SER A 8 -14.00 9.94 29.56
C SER A 8 -15.30 9.20 29.24
N THR A 9 -16.32 9.92 28.75
CA THR A 9 -17.64 9.39 28.37
C THR A 9 -18.25 10.32 27.33
N GLY A 10 -19.12 9.80 26.47
CA GLY A 10 -19.79 10.63 25.48
C GLY A 10 -20.86 9.88 24.69
N THR A 11 -21.68 10.61 23.94
CA THR A 11 -22.73 10.10 23.05
C THR A 11 -22.36 10.27 21.57
N GLY A 12 -21.26 10.96 21.28
CA GLY A 12 -20.75 11.18 19.93
C GLY A 12 -21.53 12.18 19.08
N LEU A 13 -22.44 12.98 19.66
CA LEU A 13 -23.34 13.85 18.89
C LEU A 13 -22.73 15.23 18.56
N ASP A 14 -21.77 15.67 19.33
CA ASP A 14 -20.99 16.89 19.14
C ASP A 14 -19.63 16.77 19.83
N TRP A 15 -18.75 17.76 19.69
CA TRP A 15 -17.42 17.75 20.30
C TRP A 15 -17.47 17.71 21.85
N ASN A 16 -18.45 18.35 22.49
CA ASN A 16 -18.57 18.34 23.96
C ASN A 16 -18.99 16.97 24.49
N THR A 17 -19.67 16.18 23.67
CA THR A 17 -20.15 14.84 23.98
C THR A 17 -19.52 13.77 23.10
N ALA A 18 -18.36 14.05 22.49
CA ALA A 18 -17.64 13.13 21.62
C ALA A 18 -17.32 11.81 22.33
N PHE A 19 -17.33 10.72 21.57
CA PHE A 19 -16.92 9.41 22.08
C PHE A 19 -15.45 9.42 22.50
N PRO A 20 -15.08 8.74 23.58
CA PRO A 20 -13.68 8.64 24.02
C PRO A 20 -12.81 7.74 23.13
N THR A 21 -13.42 6.89 22.32
CA THR A 21 -12.70 5.91 21.47
C THR A 21 -13.34 5.84 20.09
N LEU A 22 -12.51 5.58 19.07
CA LEU A 22 -12.99 5.36 17.72
C LEU A 22 -13.89 4.13 17.63
N GLN A 23 -13.59 3.06 18.38
CA GLN A 23 -14.42 1.84 18.41
C GLN A 23 -15.87 2.13 18.83
N ALA A 24 -16.08 3.06 19.78
CA ALA A 24 -17.42 3.43 20.21
C ALA A 24 -18.21 4.11 19.07
N ALA A 25 -17.55 4.95 18.26
CA ALA A 25 -18.16 5.55 17.09
C ALA A 25 -18.41 4.52 15.96
N LEU A 26 -17.43 3.66 15.68
CA LEU A 26 -17.57 2.61 14.67
C LEU A 26 -18.70 1.61 14.98
N ALA A 27 -18.95 1.34 16.28
CA ALA A 27 -19.98 0.41 16.71
C ALA A 27 -21.42 0.93 16.50
N VAL A 28 -21.60 2.25 16.34
CA VAL A 28 -22.93 2.88 16.22
C VAL A 28 -23.14 3.57 14.87
N ALA A 29 -22.08 3.77 14.09
CA ALA A 29 -22.17 4.44 12.81
C ALA A 29 -22.94 3.60 11.78
N ASP A 30 -23.99 4.19 11.21
CA ASP A 30 -24.78 3.62 10.15
C ASP A 30 -24.28 4.06 8.77
N GLN A 31 -24.81 3.42 7.72
CA GLN A 31 -24.46 3.71 6.34
C GLN A 31 -24.62 5.20 5.98
N ASN A 32 -23.63 5.74 5.27
CA ASN A 32 -23.51 7.13 4.81
C ASN A 32 -23.28 8.14 5.94
N GLU A 33 -22.89 7.69 7.12
CA GLU A 33 -22.48 8.55 8.20
C GLU A 33 -20.98 8.85 8.17
N GLN A 34 -20.60 9.89 8.88
CA GLN A 34 -19.23 10.36 9.03
C GLN A 34 -18.79 10.24 10.48
N ILE A 35 -17.55 9.86 10.68
CA ILE A 35 -16.88 9.91 11.98
C ILE A 35 -15.76 10.96 11.86
N TRP A 36 -15.79 11.96 12.71
CA TRP A 36 -14.79 13.02 12.82
C TRP A 36 -13.94 12.80 14.04
N ILE A 37 -12.64 12.72 13.86
CA ILE A 37 -11.71 12.36 14.91
C ILE A 37 -10.79 13.54 15.20
N LYS A 38 -10.82 13.99 16.45
CA LYS A 38 -9.90 15.03 16.95
C LYS A 38 -8.45 14.53 16.90
N THR A 39 -7.52 15.46 16.79
CA THR A 39 -6.07 15.18 16.90
C THR A 39 -5.75 14.30 18.10
N GLY A 40 -4.84 13.35 17.92
CA GLY A 40 -4.45 12.41 18.98
C GLY A 40 -4.06 11.05 18.43
N THR A 41 -3.68 10.15 19.35
CA THR A 41 -3.35 8.75 19.00
C THR A 41 -4.44 7.83 19.53
N TYR A 42 -4.97 6.99 18.65
CA TYR A 42 -6.04 6.05 18.92
C TYR A 42 -5.56 4.62 18.72
N TYR A 43 -5.93 3.74 19.62
CA TYR A 43 -5.50 2.34 19.61
C TYR A 43 -6.71 1.42 19.41
N PRO A 44 -6.61 0.36 18.58
CA PRO A 44 -7.74 -0.56 18.35
C PRO A 44 -8.02 -1.46 19.57
N GLY A 45 -7.09 -1.54 20.48
CA GLY A 45 -7.18 -2.35 21.69
C GLY A 45 -6.15 -1.94 22.73
N ASN A 46 -5.88 -2.86 23.65
CA ASN A 46 -4.79 -2.77 24.62
C ASN A 46 -4.18 -4.18 24.80
N SER A 47 -3.13 -4.30 25.60
CA SER A 47 -2.44 -5.59 25.83
C SER A 47 -3.35 -6.74 26.29
N SER A 48 -4.52 -6.44 26.88
CA SER A 48 -5.49 -7.48 27.30
C SER A 48 -6.43 -7.91 26.16
N SER A 49 -6.65 -7.07 25.13
CA SER A 49 -7.54 -7.38 24.02
C SER A 49 -6.88 -8.23 22.93
N GLY A 50 -5.54 -8.32 22.94
CA GLY A 50 -4.76 -9.12 22.02
C GLY A 50 -4.59 -8.52 20.62
N ARG A 51 -3.73 -9.13 19.85
CA ARG A 51 -3.28 -8.69 18.51
C ARG A 51 -4.37 -8.76 17.42
N ASP A 52 -5.48 -9.45 17.67
CA ASP A 52 -6.64 -9.51 16.75
C ASP A 52 -7.49 -8.22 16.77
N SER A 53 -7.19 -7.28 17.66
CA SER A 53 -7.88 -5.99 17.72
C SER A 53 -7.60 -5.18 16.47
N SER A 54 -8.64 -4.56 15.91
CA SER A 54 -8.54 -3.72 14.71
C SER A 54 -9.66 -2.68 14.70
N PHE A 55 -9.44 -1.55 14.03
CA PHE A 55 -10.53 -0.63 13.68
C PHE A 55 -11.31 -1.20 12.49
N ILE A 56 -12.43 -1.86 12.78
CA ILE A 56 -13.29 -2.47 11.76
C ILE A 56 -14.22 -1.39 11.20
N ILE A 57 -14.01 -1.02 9.93
CA ILE A 57 -14.77 0.06 9.29
C ILE A 57 -16.11 -0.49 8.78
N PRO A 58 -17.27 0.07 9.19
CA PRO A 58 -18.56 -0.33 8.68
C PRO A 58 -18.78 0.09 7.22
N ASN A 59 -19.74 -0.58 6.56
CA ASN A 59 -20.10 -0.29 5.17
C ASN A 59 -20.60 1.15 5.00
N ARG A 60 -20.10 1.85 3.98
CA ARG A 60 -20.47 3.24 3.62
C ARG A 60 -20.23 4.26 4.73
N VAL A 61 -19.32 3.97 5.64
CA VAL A 61 -18.88 4.93 6.65
C VAL A 61 -17.63 5.66 6.15
N SER A 62 -17.55 6.95 6.44
CA SER A 62 -16.39 7.79 6.14
C SER A 62 -15.73 8.23 7.45
N VAL A 63 -14.44 7.96 7.56
CA VAL A 63 -13.63 8.29 8.75
C VAL A 63 -12.66 9.41 8.41
N TYR A 64 -12.77 10.52 9.10
CA TYR A 64 -11.99 11.74 8.86
C TYR A 64 -11.17 12.12 10.09
N GLY A 65 -9.87 12.31 9.91
CA GLY A 65 -8.97 12.92 10.89
C GLY A 65 -8.74 14.41 10.61
N GLY A 66 -7.87 15.04 11.40
CA GLY A 66 -7.41 16.40 11.18
C GLY A 66 -8.21 17.50 11.88
N PHE A 67 -8.97 17.17 12.91
CA PHE A 67 -9.81 18.10 13.66
C PHE A 67 -9.14 18.56 14.96
N ASP A 68 -9.39 19.82 15.38
CA ASP A 68 -8.98 20.34 16.69
C ASP A 68 -10.09 20.21 17.76
N GLY A 69 -11.31 19.87 17.35
CA GLY A 69 -12.47 19.74 18.24
C GLY A 69 -13.36 20.97 18.32
N THR A 70 -13.22 21.93 17.39
CA THR A 70 -14.04 23.15 17.35
C THR A 70 -14.83 23.30 16.05
N GLU A 71 -14.54 22.48 15.06
CA GLU A 71 -15.08 22.58 13.70
C GLU A 71 -16.56 22.22 13.63
N THR A 72 -17.27 22.94 12.78
CA THR A 72 -18.69 22.71 12.44
C THR A 72 -18.86 22.21 11.01
N SER A 73 -17.77 22.13 10.25
CA SER A 73 -17.72 21.62 8.86
C SER A 73 -16.43 20.84 8.67
N ASN A 74 -16.49 19.74 7.96
CA ASN A 74 -15.34 18.92 7.57
C ASN A 74 -14.27 19.74 6.79
N THR A 75 -14.67 20.79 6.08
CA THR A 75 -13.73 21.64 5.33
C THR A 75 -12.90 22.59 6.21
N GLN A 76 -13.15 22.68 7.50
CA GLN A 76 -12.43 23.53 8.45
C GLN A 76 -11.23 22.82 9.08
N ARG A 77 -11.16 21.49 8.96
CA ARG A 77 -10.05 20.69 9.52
C ARG A 77 -8.70 21.07 8.92
N ASN A 78 -7.66 20.92 9.72
CA ASN A 78 -6.27 21.13 9.31
C ASN A 78 -5.42 19.92 9.73
N PRO A 79 -5.28 18.88 8.88
CA PRO A 79 -4.55 17.66 9.23
C PRO A 79 -3.05 17.88 9.51
N GLU A 80 -2.44 18.93 8.96
CA GLU A 80 -1.03 19.24 9.21
C GLU A 80 -0.79 19.71 10.65
N GLU A 81 -1.71 20.51 11.19
CA GLU A 81 -1.64 21.00 12.58
C GLU A 81 -2.28 20.02 13.57
N ASN A 82 -3.24 19.23 13.11
CA ASN A 82 -4.05 18.33 13.94
C ASN A 82 -3.91 16.86 13.49
N PRO A 83 -2.73 16.24 13.58
CA PRO A 83 -2.54 14.87 13.14
C PRO A 83 -3.40 13.89 13.95
N THR A 84 -4.06 12.97 13.25
CA THR A 84 -4.86 11.89 13.83
C THR A 84 -4.18 10.55 13.53
N ILE A 85 -3.72 9.85 14.56
CA ILE A 85 -2.91 8.65 14.44
C ILE A 85 -3.72 7.44 14.89
N LEU A 86 -3.87 6.46 14.01
CA LEU A 86 -4.37 5.12 14.31
C LEU A 86 -3.15 4.21 14.46
N SER A 87 -2.85 3.79 15.69
CA SER A 87 -1.65 3.03 16.01
C SER A 87 -1.98 1.61 16.45
N GLY A 88 -1.30 0.65 15.85
CA GLY A 88 -1.37 -0.76 16.23
C GLY A 88 -0.65 -1.14 17.52
N ASN A 89 0.11 -0.22 18.11
CA ASN A 89 0.84 -0.47 19.35
C ASN A 89 -0.12 -0.59 20.54
N ILE A 90 -0.37 -1.80 21.00
CA ILE A 90 -1.32 -2.09 22.10
C ILE A 90 -0.65 -2.44 23.43
N GLY A 91 0.67 -2.41 23.50
CA GLY A 91 1.46 -2.76 24.68
C GLY A 91 2.69 -1.89 24.88
N GLU A 92 3.83 -2.52 25.14
CA GLU A 92 5.10 -1.82 25.30
C GLU A 92 5.68 -1.42 23.94
N PRO A 93 6.27 -0.22 23.79
CA PRO A 93 6.69 0.33 22.48
C PRO A 93 7.66 -0.52 21.66
N GLU A 94 8.39 -1.41 22.29
CA GLU A 94 9.43 -2.28 21.70
C GLU A 94 9.02 -3.76 21.67
N SER A 95 7.74 -4.09 21.93
CA SER A 95 7.29 -5.47 22.03
C SER A 95 6.64 -5.99 20.75
N ASP A 96 6.67 -7.30 20.54
CA ASP A 96 6.04 -8.01 19.41
C ASP A 96 4.51 -8.12 19.56
N ASP A 97 3.88 -7.18 20.27
CA ASP A 97 2.46 -7.21 20.61
C ASP A 97 1.60 -6.26 19.76
N ASP A 98 2.18 -5.58 18.79
CA ASP A 98 1.46 -4.78 17.82
C ASP A 98 0.36 -5.61 17.14
N VAL A 99 -0.80 -5.00 16.89
CA VAL A 99 -1.94 -5.69 16.26
C VAL A 99 -1.59 -6.22 14.86
N TYR A 100 -2.29 -7.29 14.43
CA TYR A 100 -2.10 -7.80 13.07
C TYR A 100 -2.52 -6.79 12.01
N HIS A 101 -3.65 -6.09 12.20
CA HIS A 101 -4.16 -5.07 11.29
C HIS A 101 -4.60 -3.85 12.09
N VAL A 102 -4.10 -2.68 11.77
CA VAL A 102 -4.57 -1.44 12.41
C VAL A 102 -6.01 -1.15 11.97
N VAL A 103 -6.27 -1.20 10.66
CA VAL A 103 -7.58 -0.97 10.05
C VAL A 103 -8.01 -2.20 9.26
N THR A 104 -9.24 -2.62 9.44
CA THR A 104 -9.86 -3.70 8.68
C THR A 104 -11.12 -3.20 7.97
N TYR A 105 -11.18 -3.41 6.64
CA TYR A 105 -12.38 -3.26 5.84
C TYR A 105 -12.67 -4.56 5.08
N ALA A 106 -13.61 -5.34 5.56
CA ALA A 106 -13.96 -6.64 4.99
C ALA A 106 -15.49 -6.82 4.98
N PRO A 107 -16.21 -6.11 4.10
CA PRO A 107 -17.66 -6.21 4.04
C PRO A 107 -18.11 -7.60 3.51
N SER A 108 -19.28 -8.06 3.94
CA SER A 108 -19.85 -9.33 3.49
C SER A 108 -20.42 -9.29 2.06
N GLU A 109 -20.60 -8.10 1.52
CA GLU A 109 -21.09 -7.84 0.16
C GLU A 109 -20.39 -6.61 -0.40
N TRP A 110 -20.43 -6.41 -1.72
CA TRP A 110 -19.78 -5.26 -2.34
C TRP A 110 -20.32 -3.94 -1.79
N SER A 111 -19.43 -3.18 -1.18
CA SER A 111 -19.72 -1.90 -0.53
C SER A 111 -18.49 -0.98 -0.63
N TYR A 112 -18.52 0.17 0.05
CA TYR A 112 -17.37 1.07 0.11
C TYR A 112 -17.16 1.64 1.51
N ALA A 113 -15.95 2.14 1.76
CA ALA A 113 -15.61 2.97 2.91
C ALA A 113 -14.62 4.05 2.51
N VAL A 114 -14.48 5.07 3.33
CA VAL A 114 -13.55 6.19 3.12
C VAL A 114 -12.70 6.40 4.36
N LEU A 115 -11.39 6.50 4.16
CA LEU A 115 -10.41 6.93 5.14
C LEU A 115 -9.76 8.22 4.65
N ASP A 116 -9.71 9.25 5.45
CA ASP A 116 -9.18 10.55 5.01
C ASP A 116 -8.42 11.26 6.13
N SER A 117 -7.22 11.73 5.83
CA SER A 117 -6.36 12.50 6.73
C SER A 117 -6.01 11.76 8.03
N LEU A 118 -5.61 10.51 7.89
CA LEU A 118 -5.21 9.62 8.98
C LEU A 118 -3.75 9.17 8.81
N THR A 119 -3.05 9.01 9.91
CA THR A 119 -1.80 8.25 9.97
C THR A 119 -2.10 6.85 10.48
N ILE A 120 -1.74 5.80 9.73
CA ILE A 120 -1.95 4.39 10.06
C ILE A 120 -0.58 3.75 10.24
N THR A 121 -0.28 3.31 11.46
CA THR A 121 1.08 2.90 11.81
C THR A 121 1.12 1.78 12.85
N ARG A 122 2.25 1.07 12.90
CA ARG A 122 2.51 0.02 13.90
C ARG A 122 1.56 -1.19 13.81
N GLY A 123 1.08 -1.50 12.63
CA GLY A 123 0.46 -2.79 12.36
C GLY A 123 1.52 -3.83 12.01
N MET A 124 1.43 -5.04 12.59
CA MET A 124 2.43 -6.09 12.41
C MET A 124 1.75 -7.43 12.15
N ALA A 125 1.42 -7.70 10.88
CA ALA A 125 0.74 -8.91 10.45
C ALA A 125 1.71 -10.11 10.38
N THR A 126 2.04 -10.66 11.54
CA THR A 126 2.97 -11.81 11.71
C THR A 126 2.29 -12.98 12.38
N GLY A 127 1.06 -13.27 12.00
CA GLY A 127 0.23 -14.28 12.63
C GLY A 127 -0.12 -15.45 11.72
N ASN A 128 -1.27 -16.05 11.98
CA ASN A 128 -1.71 -17.26 11.29
C ASN A 128 -2.26 -16.96 9.90
N ALA A 129 -1.61 -17.47 8.86
CA ALA A 129 -2.03 -17.31 7.45
C ALA A 129 -3.45 -17.81 7.15
N ASN A 130 -3.93 -18.85 7.87
CA ASN A 130 -5.31 -19.32 7.69
C ASN A 130 -6.38 -18.37 8.23
N GLN A 131 -5.95 -17.31 8.91
CA GLN A 131 -6.81 -16.26 9.47
C GLN A 131 -6.50 -14.88 8.88
N ASP A 132 -5.76 -14.84 7.76
CA ASP A 132 -5.30 -13.63 7.09
C ASP A 132 -4.40 -12.72 7.99
N GLN A 133 -3.88 -13.23 9.12
CA GLN A 133 -3.09 -12.47 10.11
C GLN A 133 -1.63 -12.24 9.68
N ASN A 134 -1.24 -12.67 8.49
CA ASN A 134 0.10 -12.52 7.92
C ASN A 134 0.16 -11.53 6.76
N VAL A 135 -0.93 -10.81 6.48
CA VAL A 135 -1.03 -9.86 5.38
C VAL A 135 -1.68 -8.54 5.84
N GLY A 136 -1.29 -7.40 5.25
CA GLY A 136 -1.95 -6.11 5.50
C GLY A 136 -1.73 -5.53 6.91
N GLY A 137 -0.49 -5.27 7.30
CA GLY A 137 -0.19 -4.78 8.65
C GLY A 137 -0.92 -3.47 8.99
N GLY A 138 -0.79 -2.45 8.16
CA GLY A 138 -1.52 -1.19 8.36
C GLY A 138 -3.00 -1.32 8.03
N VAL A 139 -3.33 -1.78 6.82
CA VAL A 139 -4.70 -1.87 6.32
C VAL A 139 -4.93 -3.24 5.68
N PHE A 140 -5.95 -3.92 6.16
CA PHE A 140 -6.48 -5.13 5.55
C PHE A 140 -7.81 -4.82 4.85
N ASN A 141 -7.84 -4.91 3.51
CA ASN A 141 -9.03 -4.73 2.68
C ASN A 141 -9.36 -6.03 1.95
N LYS A 142 -10.58 -6.53 2.11
CA LYS A 142 -11.05 -7.73 1.44
C LYS A 142 -12.48 -7.54 0.98
N ILE A 143 -12.68 -7.54 -0.34
CA ILE A 143 -13.96 -7.24 -0.99
C ILE A 143 -14.37 -5.75 -0.84
N GLY A 144 -15.00 -5.20 -1.86
CA GLY A 144 -15.52 -3.83 -1.84
C GLY A 144 -14.52 -2.75 -2.24
N THR A 145 -14.95 -1.52 -2.13
CA THR A 145 -14.17 -0.35 -2.54
C THR A 145 -13.66 0.41 -1.32
N LEU A 146 -12.35 0.59 -1.23
CA LEU A 146 -11.74 1.43 -0.20
C LEU A 146 -11.16 2.69 -0.85
N PHE A 147 -11.65 3.85 -0.42
CA PHE A 147 -11.09 5.15 -0.76
C PHE A 147 -10.19 5.63 0.37
N ILE A 148 -8.93 5.91 0.07
CA ILE A 148 -7.95 6.40 1.03
C ILE A 148 -7.40 7.72 0.50
N ASN A 149 -7.63 8.81 1.22
CA ASN A 149 -7.23 10.14 0.78
C ASN A 149 -6.41 10.85 1.85
N ASN A 150 -5.36 11.55 1.44
CA ASN A 150 -4.54 12.39 2.33
C ASN A 150 -4.02 11.61 3.57
N CYS A 151 -3.77 10.32 3.43
CA CYS A 151 -3.35 9.45 4.53
C CYS A 151 -1.85 9.15 4.47
N PHE A 152 -1.30 8.87 5.65
CA PHE A 152 0.03 8.29 5.84
C PHE A 152 -0.14 6.84 6.25
N ILE A 153 0.46 5.90 5.52
CA ILE A 153 0.54 4.47 5.89
C ILE A 153 2.01 4.17 6.10
N VAL A 154 2.45 4.17 7.36
CA VAL A 154 3.87 4.21 7.68
C VAL A 154 4.26 3.24 8.79
N ASP A 155 5.47 2.69 8.73
CA ASP A 155 6.01 1.80 9.77
C ASP A 155 5.10 0.58 10.04
N ASN A 156 4.54 -0.04 9.01
CA ASN A 156 3.77 -1.26 9.15
C ASN A 156 4.53 -2.46 8.56
N GLY A 157 4.25 -3.65 9.08
CA GLY A 157 4.88 -4.86 8.62
C GLY A 157 3.91 -6.03 8.42
N ALA A 158 4.30 -6.98 7.57
CA ALA A 158 3.63 -8.25 7.37
C ALA A 158 4.63 -9.37 7.07
N ASP A 159 4.27 -10.62 7.34
CA ASP A 159 5.11 -11.76 6.98
C ASP A 159 5.03 -12.07 5.48
N ASP A 160 3.85 -11.90 4.87
CA ASP A 160 3.62 -12.38 3.49
C ASP A 160 3.32 -11.25 2.50
N ASN A 161 2.20 -10.53 2.62
CA ASN A 161 1.79 -9.56 1.61
C ASN A 161 1.32 -8.24 2.21
N GLY A 162 1.74 -7.12 1.59
CA GLY A 162 1.27 -5.80 1.94
C GLY A 162 1.64 -5.38 3.36
N GLY A 163 2.90 -5.05 3.62
CA GLY A 163 3.30 -4.53 4.93
C GLY A 163 2.44 -3.35 5.36
N GLY A 164 2.29 -2.36 4.49
CA GLY A 164 1.40 -1.23 4.70
C GLY A 164 -0.07 -1.55 4.44
N LEU A 165 -0.39 -2.10 3.26
CA LEU A 165 -1.77 -2.40 2.87
C LEU A 165 -1.86 -3.66 2.02
N TYR A 166 -2.81 -4.50 2.34
CA TYR A 166 -3.23 -5.63 1.52
C TYR A 166 -4.66 -5.41 1.03
N SER A 167 -4.90 -5.58 -0.28
CA SER A 167 -6.23 -5.49 -0.89
C SER A 167 -6.48 -6.66 -1.81
N ASP A 168 -7.56 -7.41 -1.57
CA ASP A 168 -7.95 -8.58 -2.33
C ASP A 168 -9.44 -8.52 -2.72
N ASP A 169 -9.73 -8.86 -3.97
CA ASP A 169 -11.07 -9.01 -4.51
C ASP A 169 -11.96 -7.75 -4.35
N GLY A 170 -11.40 -6.56 -4.66
CA GLY A 170 -12.11 -5.30 -4.51
C GLY A 170 -11.67 -4.21 -5.49
N TRP A 171 -11.85 -2.97 -5.09
CA TRP A 171 -11.34 -1.78 -5.76
C TRP A 171 -10.61 -0.91 -4.72
N LEU A 172 -9.40 -0.43 -5.05
CA LEU A 172 -8.66 0.50 -4.20
C LEU A 172 -8.46 1.82 -4.93
N SER A 173 -8.82 2.93 -4.29
CA SER A 173 -8.51 4.27 -4.79
C SER A 173 -7.76 5.05 -3.73
N MET A 174 -6.52 5.41 -4.03
CA MET A 174 -5.67 6.23 -3.16
C MET A 174 -5.35 7.55 -3.83
N THR A 175 -5.48 8.64 -3.08
CA THR A 175 -5.17 9.98 -3.58
C THR A 175 -4.40 10.78 -2.53
N ASN A 176 -3.29 11.40 -2.95
CA ASN A 176 -2.47 12.24 -2.10
C ASN A 176 -2.04 11.54 -0.79
N CYS A 177 -1.58 10.27 -0.91
CA CYS A 177 -1.15 9.46 0.24
C CYS A 177 0.37 9.28 0.25
N ILE A 178 0.91 9.09 1.45
CA ILE A 178 2.32 8.72 1.66
C ILE A 178 2.37 7.31 2.24
N ILE A 179 3.10 6.43 1.55
CA ILE A 179 3.29 5.03 1.94
C ILE A 179 4.79 4.85 2.17
N GLU A 180 5.21 4.81 3.42
CA GLU A 180 6.63 4.93 3.78
C GLU A 180 7.05 3.90 4.83
N ASP A 181 8.28 3.39 4.71
CA ASP A 181 8.91 2.48 5.66
C ASP A 181 8.06 1.23 5.99
N ASN A 182 7.23 0.77 5.05
CA ASN A 182 6.50 -0.48 5.25
C ASN A 182 7.33 -1.67 4.75
N VAL A 183 7.25 -2.78 5.47
CA VAL A 183 8.16 -3.90 5.29
C VAL A 183 7.46 -5.25 5.24
N ILE A 184 7.96 -6.13 4.38
CA ILE A 184 7.77 -7.57 4.56
C ILE A 184 8.87 -8.09 5.47
N VAL A 185 8.49 -8.66 6.62
CA VAL A 185 9.41 -9.07 7.69
C VAL A 185 10.14 -10.34 7.32
N ASP A 186 9.45 -11.34 6.74
CA ASP A 186 10.05 -12.60 6.28
C ASP A 186 10.35 -12.57 4.76
N VAL A 187 11.31 -11.75 4.36
CA VAL A 187 11.77 -11.70 2.96
C VAL A 187 12.56 -12.94 2.51
N GLN A 188 12.90 -13.83 3.44
CA GLN A 188 13.68 -15.04 3.14
C GLN A 188 12.85 -16.33 3.19
N GLY A 189 11.52 -16.21 3.34
CA GLY A 189 10.52 -17.27 3.48
C GLY A 189 11.02 -18.68 3.17
N GLY A 190 11.37 -19.41 4.21
CA GLY A 190 12.20 -20.59 4.12
C GLY A 190 11.46 -21.85 3.67
N GLY A 191 10.97 -21.90 2.46
CA GLY A 191 10.44 -23.14 1.87
C GLY A 191 11.23 -23.59 0.63
N PRO A 192 11.44 -24.90 0.39
CA PRO A 192 12.01 -25.41 -0.84
C PRO A 192 10.95 -25.42 -1.97
N GLY A 193 10.36 -24.25 -2.25
CA GLY A 193 9.41 -24.03 -3.34
C GLY A 193 10.10 -23.45 -4.59
N PRO A 194 9.38 -23.36 -5.72
CA PRO A 194 9.86 -22.61 -6.88
C PRO A 194 10.19 -21.17 -6.49
N LEU A 195 11.15 -20.55 -7.17
CA LEU A 195 11.64 -19.18 -6.90
C LEU A 195 10.54 -18.10 -6.87
N ASP A 196 9.34 -18.41 -7.36
CA ASP A 196 8.17 -17.52 -7.37
C ASP A 196 7.41 -17.45 -6.02
N ASP A 197 7.76 -18.31 -5.03
CA ASP A 197 7.13 -18.41 -3.71
C ASP A 197 8.06 -17.97 -2.56
N TRP A 198 9.20 -17.39 -2.86
CA TRP A 198 10.21 -17.03 -1.86
C TRP A 198 10.02 -15.63 -1.34
N GLY A 199 9.31 -15.52 -0.23
CA GLY A 199 9.14 -14.28 0.51
C GLY A 199 7.94 -13.44 0.07
N GLY A 200 7.53 -12.56 0.94
CA GLY A 200 6.32 -11.77 0.75
C GLY A 200 6.42 -10.64 -0.27
N ASN A 201 5.29 -10.14 -0.66
CA ASN A 201 5.12 -9.22 -1.77
C ASN A 201 4.59 -7.86 -1.31
N GLY A 202 5.04 -6.79 -1.98
CA GLY A 202 4.52 -5.44 -1.74
C GLY A 202 4.78 -4.92 -0.33
N GLY A 203 5.98 -4.40 -0.08
CA GLY A 203 6.28 -3.80 1.22
C GLY A 203 5.29 -2.71 1.58
N GLY A 204 5.05 -1.77 0.66
CA GLY A 204 3.99 -0.78 0.80
C GLY A 204 2.61 -1.38 0.62
N ILE A 205 2.30 -1.88 -0.58
CA ILE A 205 0.95 -2.32 -0.97
C ILE A 205 1.00 -3.63 -1.75
N THR A 206 0.09 -4.55 -1.43
CA THR A 206 -0.23 -5.69 -2.29
C THR A 206 -1.66 -5.61 -2.80
N LEU A 207 -1.82 -5.80 -4.13
CA LEU A 207 -3.08 -5.77 -4.85
C LEU A 207 -3.31 -7.13 -5.52
N LYS A 208 -4.37 -7.84 -5.15
CA LYS A 208 -4.74 -9.13 -5.73
C LYS A 208 -6.17 -9.14 -6.22
N ASN A 209 -6.40 -9.78 -7.35
CA ASN A 209 -7.74 -10.04 -7.91
C ASN A 209 -8.62 -8.78 -8.00
N LEU A 210 -8.02 -7.59 -8.14
CA LEU A 210 -8.77 -6.34 -8.16
C LEU A 210 -9.33 -6.02 -9.53
N ALA A 211 -10.58 -5.62 -9.58
CA ALA A 211 -11.19 -5.07 -10.79
C ALA A 211 -10.46 -3.81 -11.28
N GLY A 212 -9.83 -3.08 -10.36
CA GLY A 212 -8.96 -1.95 -10.66
C GLY A 212 -8.42 -1.30 -9.39
N SER A 213 -7.31 -0.60 -9.52
CA SER A 213 -6.77 0.27 -8.48
C SER A 213 -6.28 1.57 -9.09
N HIS A 214 -6.48 2.68 -8.38
CA HIS A 214 -5.99 3.99 -8.75
C HIS A 214 -5.07 4.53 -7.66
N LEU A 215 -3.82 4.78 -8.02
CA LEU A 215 -2.80 5.40 -7.18
C LEU A 215 -2.48 6.77 -7.80
N HIS A 216 -3.10 7.82 -7.27
CA HIS A 216 -3.03 9.17 -7.80
C HIS A 216 -2.36 10.13 -6.83
N ASP A 217 -1.33 10.86 -7.30
CA ASP A 217 -0.58 11.82 -6.51
C ASP A 217 -0.07 11.23 -5.17
N CYS A 218 0.37 9.96 -5.20
CA CYS A 218 0.88 9.26 -4.02
C CYS A 218 2.41 9.22 -4.02
N MET A 219 2.99 9.15 -2.82
CA MET A 219 4.42 8.95 -2.61
C MET A 219 4.68 7.59 -1.95
N PHE A 220 5.56 6.80 -2.53
CA PHE A 220 6.00 5.51 -2.01
C PHE A 220 7.48 5.60 -1.70
N ILE A 221 7.85 5.56 -0.41
CA ILE A 221 9.21 5.86 0.04
C ILE A 221 9.73 4.72 0.91
N ASP A 222 10.97 4.28 0.65
CA ASP A 222 11.73 3.35 1.50
C ASP A 222 11.00 2.03 1.86
N ASN A 223 10.01 1.58 1.06
CA ASN A 223 9.32 0.32 1.31
C ASN A 223 10.17 -0.87 0.86
N TYR A 224 10.07 -2.01 1.58
CA TYR A 224 10.90 -3.19 1.35
C TYR A 224 10.13 -4.51 1.33
N SER A 225 10.44 -5.37 0.34
CA SER A 225 9.87 -6.71 0.20
C SER A 225 10.77 -7.65 -0.62
N SER A 226 10.31 -8.87 -0.86
CA SER A 226 10.95 -9.75 -1.85
C SER A 226 10.62 -9.34 -3.28
N TYR A 227 9.38 -8.92 -3.55
CA TYR A 227 8.91 -8.52 -4.87
C TYR A 227 8.01 -7.27 -4.77
N GLY A 228 8.30 -6.25 -5.60
CA GLY A 228 7.58 -4.99 -5.58
C GLY A 228 7.77 -4.25 -4.26
N GLY A 229 8.94 -3.63 -4.06
CA GLY A 229 9.26 -2.96 -2.80
C GLY A 229 8.14 -2.04 -2.32
N ALA A 230 7.62 -1.20 -3.21
CA ALA A 230 6.45 -0.37 -2.94
C ALA A 230 5.14 -1.10 -3.24
N VAL A 231 4.96 -1.60 -4.47
CA VAL A 231 3.70 -2.16 -4.95
C VAL A 231 3.93 -3.51 -5.60
N TYR A 232 3.20 -4.51 -5.14
CA TYR A 232 3.01 -5.76 -5.85
C TYR A 232 1.56 -5.88 -6.32
N SER A 233 1.36 -6.24 -7.59
CA SER A 233 0.03 -6.40 -8.16
C SER A 233 -0.04 -7.69 -8.98
N SER A 234 -1.09 -8.49 -8.79
CA SER A 234 -1.34 -9.70 -9.56
C SER A 234 -2.79 -9.83 -9.98
N ASP A 235 -3.00 -10.28 -11.23
CA ASP A 235 -4.32 -10.53 -11.82
C ASP A 235 -5.30 -9.35 -11.66
N SER A 236 -4.78 -8.13 -11.82
CA SER A 236 -5.53 -6.90 -11.55
C SER A 236 -5.20 -5.81 -12.55
N THR A 237 -5.93 -4.71 -12.49
CA THR A 237 -5.63 -3.49 -13.23
C THR A 237 -5.09 -2.44 -12.25
N CYS A 238 -3.90 -1.91 -12.51
CA CYS A 238 -3.26 -0.89 -11.69
C CYS A 238 -3.01 0.37 -12.53
N TYR A 239 -3.65 1.47 -12.15
CA TYR A 239 -3.45 2.80 -12.71
C TYR A 239 -2.64 3.65 -11.74
N VAL A 240 -1.51 4.18 -12.21
CA VAL A 240 -0.61 5.05 -11.45
C VAL A 240 -0.48 6.38 -12.17
N SER A 241 -0.76 7.48 -11.50
CA SER A 241 -0.63 8.82 -12.11
C SER A 241 -0.17 9.86 -11.10
N GLY A 242 0.71 10.77 -11.55
CA GLY A 242 1.23 11.86 -10.71
C GLY A 242 2.00 11.40 -9.47
N SER A 243 2.40 10.12 -9.42
CA SER A 243 2.95 9.51 -8.20
C SER A 243 4.47 9.39 -8.23
N GLU A 244 5.07 9.35 -7.05
CA GLU A 244 6.52 9.29 -6.86
C GLU A 244 6.91 7.99 -6.12
N PHE A 245 7.93 7.31 -6.64
CA PHE A 245 8.49 6.08 -6.06
C PHE A 245 9.96 6.29 -5.76
N ILE A 246 10.32 6.41 -4.50
CA ILE A 246 11.65 6.83 -4.06
C ILE A 246 12.26 5.77 -3.16
N ASN A 247 13.50 5.35 -3.45
CA ASN A 247 14.30 4.45 -2.61
C ASN A 247 13.66 3.09 -2.32
N ASN A 248 12.58 2.68 -2.98
CA ASN A 248 11.94 1.40 -2.68
C ASN A 248 12.87 0.24 -3.09
N ARG A 249 12.78 -0.84 -2.33
CA ARG A 249 13.70 -1.94 -2.47
C ARG A 249 12.99 -3.28 -2.52
N ALA A 250 13.34 -4.10 -3.53
CA ALA A 250 12.96 -5.49 -3.57
C ALA A 250 14.18 -6.42 -3.56
N LEU A 251 14.02 -7.61 -3.04
CA LEU A 251 15.09 -8.60 -3.11
C LEU A 251 15.29 -9.09 -4.55
N LEU A 252 14.21 -9.44 -5.26
CA LEU A 252 14.26 -10.17 -6.53
C LEU A 252 13.73 -9.41 -7.74
N GLY A 253 12.64 -8.65 -7.63
CA GLY A 253 12.10 -8.01 -8.83
C GLY A 253 11.14 -6.86 -8.57
N GLY A 254 11.27 -5.79 -9.37
CA GLY A 254 10.53 -4.54 -9.22
C GLY A 254 10.87 -3.81 -7.94
N GLY A 255 11.98 -3.08 -7.92
CA GLY A 255 12.36 -2.31 -6.72
C GLY A 255 11.24 -1.43 -6.21
N ALA A 256 10.52 -0.77 -7.12
CA ALA A 256 9.27 -0.06 -6.83
C ALA A 256 8.04 -0.94 -7.10
N ILE A 257 7.79 -1.31 -8.35
CA ILE A 257 6.56 -2.01 -8.75
C ILE A 257 6.89 -3.38 -9.35
N ARG A 258 6.21 -4.43 -8.88
CA ARG A 258 6.08 -5.69 -9.60
C ARG A 258 4.63 -5.93 -10.00
N MET A 259 4.41 -6.20 -11.28
CA MET A 259 3.12 -6.59 -11.85
C MET A 259 3.22 -7.99 -12.44
N ASN A 260 2.35 -8.91 -12.00
CA ASN A 260 2.17 -10.23 -12.56
C ASN A 260 0.76 -10.36 -13.12
N SER A 261 0.62 -10.45 -14.43
CA SER A 261 -0.67 -10.52 -15.14
C SER A 261 -1.57 -9.27 -14.98
N GLY A 262 -2.41 -9.01 -15.97
CA GLY A 262 -3.36 -7.90 -15.94
C GLY A 262 -2.93 -6.66 -16.71
N VAL A 263 -3.22 -5.48 -16.19
CA VAL A 263 -2.97 -4.18 -16.85
C VAL A 263 -2.21 -3.25 -15.93
N LEU A 264 -1.11 -2.68 -16.42
CA LEU A 264 -0.34 -1.65 -15.73
C LEU A 264 -0.29 -0.38 -16.60
N GLU A 265 -0.93 0.68 -16.15
CA GLU A 265 -0.86 1.98 -16.81
C GLU A 265 -0.25 3.01 -15.87
N ILE A 266 0.82 3.66 -16.35
CA ILE A 266 1.57 4.66 -15.58
C ILE A 266 1.65 5.94 -16.41
N ALA A 267 1.34 7.07 -15.80
CA ALA A 267 1.45 8.38 -16.43
C ALA A 267 1.97 9.45 -15.45
N ASN A 268 2.78 10.39 -15.97
CA ASN A 268 3.24 11.57 -15.23
C ASN A 268 3.84 11.26 -13.85
N SER A 269 4.59 10.15 -13.74
CA SER A 269 5.10 9.64 -12.47
C SER A 269 6.63 9.57 -12.47
N SER A 270 7.25 9.56 -11.30
CA SER A 270 8.70 9.46 -11.15
C SER A 270 9.11 8.23 -10.35
N PHE A 271 10.23 7.65 -10.77
CA PHE A 271 10.86 6.48 -10.15
C PHE A 271 12.32 6.81 -9.91
N GLU A 272 12.70 7.05 -8.65
CA GLU A 272 14.04 7.49 -8.29
C GLU A 272 14.69 6.52 -7.31
N ASN A 273 15.92 6.12 -7.62
CA ASN A 273 16.78 5.30 -6.75
C ASN A 273 16.11 4.01 -6.21
N ASN A 274 15.17 3.45 -6.98
CA ASN A 274 14.59 2.15 -6.62
C ASN A 274 15.54 1.03 -7.04
N ARG A 275 15.57 -0.07 -6.27
CA ARG A 275 16.55 -1.11 -6.55
C ARG A 275 16.08 -2.52 -6.24
N THR A 276 16.59 -3.48 -7.03
CA THR A 276 16.61 -4.88 -6.63
C THR A 276 17.98 -5.25 -6.06
N THR A 277 18.00 -6.12 -5.04
CA THR A 277 19.19 -6.41 -4.26
C THR A 277 19.62 -7.87 -4.27
N SER A 278 19.16 -8.66 -5.26
CA SER A 278 19.64 -10.03 -5.44
C SER A 278 21.17 -10.05 -5.47
N LEU A 279 21.76 -10.94 -4.69
CA LEU A 279 23.22 -11.15 -4.66
C LEU A 279 23.71 -12.01 -5.82
N ILE A 280 22.80 -12.59 -6.60
CA ILE A 280 23.13 -13.47 -7.73
C ILE A 280 23.10 -12.63 -9.00
N LEU A 281 24.24 -12.52 -9.64
CA LEU A 281 24.38 -11.76 -10.88
C LEU A 281 23.43 -12.32 -11.96
N GLY A 282 22.54 -11.45 -12.46
CA GLY A 282 21.56 -11.81 -13.48
C GLY A 282 20.20 -12.28 -12.94
N GLU A 283 19.99 -12.38 -11.61
CA GLU A 283 18.69 -12.78 -11.05
C GLU A 283 17.77 -11.59 -10.68
N GLY A 284 18.32 -10.43 -10.35
CA GLY A 284 17.48 -9.25 -10.12
C GLY A 284 16.88 -8.73 -11.43
N ALA A 285 15.65 -8.23 -11.43
CA ALA A 285 15.05 -7.66 -12.63
C ALA A 285 14.13 -6.47 -12.30
N GLY A 286 14.17 -5.45 -13.17
CA GLY A 286 13.43 -4.21 -12.98
C GLY A 286 13.87 -3.43 -11.74
N GLY A 287 14.90 -2.61 -11.87
CA GLY A 287 15.34 -1.78 -10.77
C GLY A 287 14.19 -0.94 -10.21
N ALA A 288 13.40 -0.32 -11.07
CA ALA A 288 12.13 0.29 -10.69
C ALA A 288 10.95 -0.67 -10.94
N ILE A 289 10.71 -1.10 -12.18
CA ILE A 289 9.51 -1.85 -12.55
C ILE A 289 9.86 -3.22 -13.13
N TYR A 290 9.18 -4.24 -12.65
CA TYR A 290 9.12 -5.57 -13.26
C TYR A 290 7.69 -5.89 -13.67
N ALA A 291 7.48 -6.00 -14.99
CA ALA A 291 6.19 -6.29 -15.60
C ALA A 291 6.21 -7.66 -16.28
N LYS A 292 5.45 -8.62 -15.72
CA LYS A 292 5.37 -10.00 -16.22
C LYS A 292 3.98 -10.31 -16.76
N GLN A 293 3.90 -10.77 -18.02
CA GLN A 293 2.65 -11.22 -18.66
C GLN A 293 1.50 -10.20 -18.57
N CYS A 294 1.80 -8.91 -18.58
CA CYS A 294 0.79 -7.86 -18.44
C CYS A 294 0.79 -6.89 -19.62
N ASN A 295 -0.36 -6.27 -19.84
CA ASN A 295 -0.48 -5.14 -20.74
C ASN A 295 0.08 -3.90 -20.05
N THR A 296 1.22 -3.39 -20.54
CA THR A 296 1.90 -2.29 -19.89
C THR A 296 1.91 -1.05 -20.80
N LYS A 297 1.48 0.08 -20.22
CA LYS A 297 1.56 1.39 -20.84
C LYS A 297 2.22 2.37 -19.86
N ILE A 298 3.32 3.00 -20.28
CA ILE A 298 4.05 3.99 -19.47
C ILE A 298 4.21 5.26 -20.30
N GLU A 299 3.69 6.36 -19.82
CA GLU A 299 3.71 7.64 -20.52
C GLU A 299 4.27 8.77 -19.65
N THR A 300 5.00 9.70 -20.26
CA THR A 300 5.43 10.97 -19.65
C THR A 300 6.02 10.82 -18.24
N SER A 301 6.79 9.76 -18.01
CA SER A 301 7.34 9.42 -16.71
C SER A 301 8.87 9.46 -16.69
N VAL A 302 9.45 9.64 -15.51
CA VAL A 302 10.91 9.75 -15.32
C VAL A 302 11.41 8.57 -14.51
N PHE A 303 12.51 7.98 -14.98
CA PHE A 303 13.20 6.88 -14.31
C PHE A 303 14.66 7.28 -14.11
N SER A 304 15.04 7.60 -12.86
CA SER A 304 16.40 8.06 -12.53
C SER A 304 17.04 7.20 -11.45
N GLU A 305 18.31 6.90 -11.64
CA GLU A 305 19.17 6.21 -10.67
C GLU A 305 18.67 4.83 -10.20
N ASN A 306 17.71 4.21 -10.91
CA ASN A 306 17.22 2.89 -10.54
C ASN A 306 18.25 1.80 -10.86
N GLN A 307 18.35 0.78 -10.00
CA GLN A 307 19.44 -0.18 -10.05
C GLN A 307 18.99 -1.64 -9.91
N THR A 308 19.59 -2.50 -10.74
CA THR A 308 19.51 -3.96 -10.59
C THR A 308 20.84 -4.63 -10.93
N SER A 309 21.13 -5.76 -10.28
CA SER A 309 22.26 -6.63 -10.70
C SER A 309 21.95 -7.43 -11.97
N GLY A 310 20.71 -7.50 -12.40
CA GLY A 310 20.24 -8.27 -13.54
C GLY A 310 19.78 -7.42 -14.71
N TYR A 311 18.49 -7.47 -15.03
CA TYR A 311 17.93 -6.94 -16.29
C TYR A 311 16.98 -5.77 -16.03
N GLY A 312 17.05 -4.74 -16.92
CA GLY A 312 16.16 -3.58 -16.90
C GLY A 312 16.38 -2.68 -15.67
N GLY A 313 17.36 -1.77 -15.72
CA GLY A 313 17.64 -0.84 -14.63
C GLY A 313 16.42 0.02 -14.27
N GLY A 314 15.78 0.61 -15.26
CA GLY A 314 14.46 1.24 -15.11
C GLY A 314 13.35 0.19 -15.14
N VAL A 315 13.12 -0.44 -16.28
CA VAL A 315 11.98 -1.34 -16.50
C VAL A 315 12.42 -2.69 -17.09
N TYR A 316 11.85 -3.76 -16.57
CA TYR A 316 11.97 -5.10 -17.15
C TYR A 316 10.59 -5.62 -17.57
N PHE A 317 10.48 -6.01 -18.85
CA PHE A 317 9.31 -6.67 -19.43
C PHE A 317 9.59 -8.17 -19.60
N ASP A 318 8.82 -9.02 -18.94
CA ASP A 318 9.00 -10.47 -18.96
C ASP A 318 7.79 -11.18 -19.57
N GLU A 319 8.05 -12.11 -20.48
CA GLU A 319 7.05 -12.97 -21.11
C GLU A 319 5.78 -12.21 -21.54
N ASN A 320 5.95 -11.13 -22.29
CA ASN A 320 4.80 -10.36 -22.77
C ASN A 320 3.84 -11.26 -23.56
N SER A 321 2.57 -11.20 -23.20
CA SER A 321 1.53 -11.98 -23.90
C SER A 321 1.57 -11.68 -25.40
N ILE A 322 1.40 -12.70 -26.21
CA ILE A 322 1.59 -12.75 -27.68
C ILE A 322 0.86 -11.63 -28.44
N ASN A 323 -0.03 -10.88 -27.78
CA ASN A 323 -0.92 -9.91 -28.42
C ASN A 323 -0.77 -8.45 -27.97
N GLN A 324 0.12 -8.12 -27.04
CA GLN A 324 0.25 -6.73 -26.58
C GLN A 324 1.71 -6.35 -26.35
N VAL A 325 2.19 -5.44 -27.18
CA VAL A 325 3.53 -4.86 -27.07
C VAL A 325 3.49 -3.77 -26.00
N PRO A 326 4.39 -3.78 -25.01
CA PRO A 326 4.50 -2.69 -24.07
C PRO A 326 4.66 -1.33 -24.76
N LEU A 327 3.90 -0.33 -24.34
CA LEU A 327 4.02 1.03 -24.84
C LEU A 327 4.79 1.87 -23.82
N VAL A 328 5.92 2.44 -24.25
CA VAL A 328 6.68 3.43 -23.47
C VAL A 328 6.78 4.69 -24.33
N ASN A 329 6.18 5.78 -23.89
CA ASN A 329 6.07 7.01 -24.66
C ASN A 329 6.37 8.26 -23.84
N GLY A 330 7.24 9.14 -24.38
CA GLY A 330 7.58 10.41 -23.74
C GLY A 330 8.26 10.30 -22.38
N CYS A 331 8.92 9.16 -22.11
CA CYS A 331 9.60 8.90 -20.84
C CYS A 331 11.07 9.30 -20.89
N ILE A 332 11.62 9.65 -19.74
CA ILE A 332 13.05 9.96 -19.54
C ILE A 332 13.68 8.84 -18.71
N PHE A 333 14.82 8.32 -19.18
CA PHE A 333 15.61 7.32 -18.45
C PHE A 333 17.03 7.86 -18.27
N GLU A 334 17.46 8.11 -17.05
CA GLU A 334 18.78 8.67 -16.75
C GLU A 334 19.45 7.98 -15.57
N LEU A 335 20.73 7.75 -15.67
CA LEU A 335 21.57 7.17 -14.62
C LEU A 335 21.13 5.79 -14.09
N ASN A 336 20.18 5.10 -14.77
CA ASN A 336 19.79 3.77 -14.37
C ASN A 336 20.89 2.76 -14.66
N THR A 337 21.07 1.75 -13.81
CA THR A 337 22.12 0.74 -13.93
C THR A 337 21.59 -0.68 -13.90
N ALA A 338 22.12 -1.54 -14.75
CA ALA A 338 21.79 -2.96 -14.85
C ALA A 338 22.94 -3.76 -15.51
N TYR A 339 22.94 -5.08 -15.35
CA TYR A 339 23.79 -5.96 -16.13
C TYR A 339 23.46 -5.88 -17.62
N ARG A 340 22.16 -5.82 -17.98
CA ARG A 340 21.68 -5.56 -19.36
C ARG A 340 20.47 -4.64 -19.34
N GLY A 341 20.43 -3.72 -20.33
CA GLY A 341 19.32 -2.79 -20.51
C GLY A 341 19.18 -1.81 -19.35
N SER A 342 20.10 -0.86 -19.23
CA SER A 342 20.06 0.12 -18.13
C SER A 342 18.75 0.92 -18.10
N ALA A 343 18.21 1.32 -19.25
CA ALA A 343 16.89 1.95 -19.31
C ALA A 343 15.79 0.91 -19.16
N PHE A 344 15.70 0.00 -20.13
CA PHE A 344 14.74 -1.11 -20.09
C PHE A 344 15.33 -2.38 -20.75
N TYR A 345 14.75 -3.52 -20.45
CA TYR A 345 15.04 -4.81 -21.07
C TYR A 345 13.73 -5.59 -21.26
N ALA A 346 13.60 -6.26 -22.39
CA ALA A 346 12.48 -7.16 -22.67
C ALA A 346 13.00 -8.55 -22.98
N SER A 347 12.50 -9.58 -22.29
CA SER A 347 12.73 -10.98 -22.63
C SER A 347 11.64 -11.49 -23.56
N ASP A 348 12.00 -12.44 -24.44
CA ASP A 348 11.10 -13.19 -25.33
C ASP A 348 10.10 -12.34 -26.14
N VAL A 349 10.58 -11.23 -26.71
CA VAL A 349 9.79 -10.46 -27.67
C VAL A 349 9.75 -11.23 -28.99
N SER A 350 8.80 -12.14 -29.13
CA SER A 350 8.54 -12.76 -30.42
C SER A 350 8.08 -11.69 -31.43
N SER A 351 9.03 -11.13 -32.19
CA SER A 351 8.87 -10.37 -33.43
C SER A 351 7.92 -9.15 -33.51
N ASN A 352 7.41 -8.62 -32.40
CA ASN A 352 6.62 -7.38 -32.40
C ASN A 352 7.40 -6.25 -31.73
N TYR A 353 7.54 -5.13 -32.42
CA TYR A 353 8.40 -4.00 -32.06
C TYR A 353 7.78 -3.20 -30.90
N ALA A 354 8.58 -2.93 -29.86
CA ALA A 354 8.27 -1.86 -28.91
C ALA A 354 8.42 -0.51 -29.63
N TYR A 355 7.39 0.31 -29.60
CA TYR A 355 7.52 1.72 -30.00
C TYR A 355 8.05 2.50 -28.81
N ILE A 356 9.23 3.12 -28.99
CA ILE A 356 9.89 3.99 -28.03
C ILE A 356 9.67 5.43 -28.46
#